data_efd4875ed4e87d48287610257a781459
#
_entry.id   efd4875ed4e87d48287610257a781459
#
_cell.length_a   1.000
_cell.length_b   1.000
_cell.length_c   1.000
_cell.angle_alpha   90.00
_cell.angle_beta   90.00
_cell.angle_gamma   90.00
#
_symmetry.space_group_name_H-M   'P 1'
#
loop_
_entity.id
_entity.type
_entity.pdbx_description
1 polymer ?
#
loop_
_entity_poly.entity_id
_entity_poly.type
_entity_poly.pdbx_seq_one_letter_code
_entity_poly.pdbx_strand_id
1 'polypeptide(L)'
;KDDVYFGRVSYDLFKESSVGGIFTLGDPRSDEDAETLGLDFELKDSSFREQKTGIFRGWAMRTETDKGDDYGWGLTGIYPNKPLYARLSVQRIGEDLDPAAGFLRRPGIYEWWSFLGYEIYPDTDLINEIDFDLMTNIDTDFDSNALTEEVDFETEFELSSGDFVSVSV
;
A
#
# COMPACT_ATOMS: atom_id res chain seq x y z
N LYS A 1 -23.12 -23.88 11.94
CA LYS A 1 -22.55 -22.55 11.61
C LYS A 1 -21.81 -22.11 12.84
N ASP A 2 -20.49 -22.15 12.77
CA ASP A 2 -19.66 -21.83 13.91
C ASP A 2 -19.59 -20.31 14.14
N ASP A 3 -19.36 -19.92 15.37
CA ASP A 3 -19.26 -18.51 15.73
C ASP A 3 -17.92 -17.96 15.21
N VAL A 4 -17.95 -16.75 14.63
CA VAL A 4 -16.75 -16.03 14.20
C VAL A 4 -16.44 -14.96 15.23
N TYR A 5 -15.20 -14.94 15.71
CA TYR A 5 -14.71 -13.95 16.65
C TYR A 5 -13.65 -13.08 15.98
N PHE A 6 -13.67 -11.81 16.24
CA PHE A 6 -12.63 -10.88 15.80
C PHE A 6 -12.33 -9.84 16.88
N GLY A 7 -11.13 -9.37 16.89
CA GLY A 7 -10.71 -8.26 17.76
C GLY A 7 -9.57 -7.46 17.16
N ARG A 8 -9.55 -6.16 17.46
CA ARG A 8 -8.49 -5.25 17.09
C ARG A 8 -8.11 -4.39 18.29
N VAL A 9 -6.81 -4.24 18.51
CA VAL A 9 -6.23 -3.31 19.48
C VAL A 9 -5.31 -2.37 18.75
N SER A 10 -5.38 -1.08 19.05
CA SER A 10 -4.50 -0.05 18.51
C SER A 10 -3.97 0.80 19.64
N TYR A 11 -2.71 1.21 19.54
CA TYR A 11 -2.03 2.06 20.51
C TYR A 11 -1.29 3.18 19.79
N ASP A 12 -1.52 4.40 20.22
CA ASP A 12 -0.84 5.57 19.68
C ASP A 12 0.58 5.66 20.21
N LEU A 13 1.54 5.81 19.31
CA LEU A 13 2.96 5.98 19.60
C LEU A 13 3.37 7.40 19.25
N PHE A 14 4.10 8.05 20.17
CA PHE A 14 4.57 9.41 19.97
C PHE A 14 3.37 10.39 19.72
N LYS A 15 3.53 11.32 18.76
CA LYS A 15 2.50 12.32 18.46
C LYS A 15 1.60 11.94 17.30
N GLU A 16 2.12 11.19 16.33
CA GLU A 16 1.48 10.97 15.02
C GLU A 16 1.63 9.52 14.53
N SER A 17 2.08 8.62 15.39
CA SER A 17 2.39 7.24 15.04
C SER A 17 1.50 6.27 15.79
N SER A 18 1.32 5.08 15.26
CA SER A 18 0.51 4.04 15.90
C SER A 18 1.04 2.64 15.63
N VAL A 19 0.67 1.70 16.48
CA VAL A 19 0.84 0.26 16.29
C VAL A 19 -0.49 -0.43 16.57
N GLY A 20 -0.79 -1.48 15.82
CA GLY A 20 -2.02 -2.23 15.97
C GLY A 20 -1.80 -3.74 15.92
N GLY A 21 -2.78 -4.47 16.43
CA GLY A 21 -2.88 -5.91 16.30
C GLY A 21 -4.32 -6.30 16.03
N ILE A 22 -4.51 -7.33 15.20
CA ILE A 22 -5.81 -7.88 14.84
C ILE A 22 -5.76 -9.41 14.98
N PHE A 23 -6.86 -9.99 15.42
CA PHE A 23 -7.06 -11.43 15.35
C PHE A 23 -8.46 -11.74 14.85
N THR A 24 -8.61 -12.89 14.16
CA THR A 24 -9.89 -13.48 13.81
C THR A 24 -9.83 -14.98 14.07
N LEU A 25 -10.95 -15.57 14.53
CA LEU A 25 -11.13 -17.00 14.76
C LEU A 25 -12.42 -17.42 14.06
N GLY A 26 -12.39 -18.54 13.34
CA GLY A 26 -13.48 -19.06 12.53
C GLY A 26 -13.54 -18.48 11.12
N ASP A 27 -14.11 -19.22 10.17
CA ASP A 27 -14.32 -18.79 8.79
C ASP A 27 -15.79 -18.42 8.54
N PRO A 28 -16.13 -17.16 8.26
CA PRO A 28 -17.50 -16.77 7.95
C PRO A 28 -18.04 -17.37 6.64
N ARG A 29 -17.16 -17.92 5.79
CA ARG A 29 -17.47 -18.49 4.47
C ARG A 29 -17.78 -19.99 4.54
N SER A 30 -17.33 -20.68 5.59
CA SER A 30 -17.46 -22.13 5.76
C SER A 30 -17.67 -22.49 7.24
N ASP A 31 -17.82 -23.78 7.54
CA ASP A 31 -17.81 -24.31 8.91
C ASP A 31 -16.41 -24.85 9.30
N GLU A 32 -15.36 -24.44 8.59
CA GLU A 32 -13.98 -24.83 8.83
C GLU A 32 -13.31 -23.89 9.86
N ASP A 33 -12.33 -24.43 10.56
CA ASP A 33 -11.52 -23.66 11.49
C ASP A 33 -10.57 -22.75 10.70
N ALA A 34 -10.50 -21.48 11.10
CA ALA A 34 -9.53 -20.53 10.56
C ALA A 34 -9.07 -19.58 11.65
N GLU A 35 -7.78 -19.28 11.63
CA GLU A 35 -7.18 -18.29 12.51
C GLU A 35 -6.38 -17.28 11.71
N THR A 36 -6.54 -16.01 12.04
CA THR A 36 -5.71 -14.92 11.51
C THR A 36 -5.13 -14.12 12.66
N LEU A 37 -3.82 -13.91 12.64
CA LEU A 37 -3.12 -12.99 13.53
C LEU A 37 -2.36 -11.97 12.70
N GLY A 38 -2.57 -10.69 12.96
CA GLY A 38 -1.91 -9.60 12.25
C GLY A 38 -1.40 -8.51 13.17
N LEU A 39 -0.33 -7.86 12.73
CA LEU A 39 0.25 -6.67 13.35
C LEU A 39 0.41 -5.60 12.28
N ASP A 40 0.24 -4.35 12.66
CA ASP A 40 0.48 -3.20 11.79
C ASP A 40 1.08 -2.03 12.55
N PHE A 41 1.78 -1.15 11.84
CA PHE A 41 2.26 0.10 12.39
C PHE A 41 2.22 1.23 11.35
N GLU A 42 2.10 2.45 11.84
CA GLU A 42 2.35 3.67 11.10
C GLU A 42 3.28 4.57 11.90
N LEU A 43 4.43 4.90 11.33
CA LEU A 43 5.34 5.92 11.83
C LEU A 43 5.20 7.14 10.94
N LYS A 44 4.76 8.26 11.52
CA LYS A 44 4.56 9.53 10.84
C LYS A 44 5.33 10.63 11.55
N ASP A 45 6.00 11.46 10.76
CA ASP A 45 6.67 12.67 11.24
C ASP A 45 6.36 13.82 10.28
N SER A 46 5.57 14.79 10.74
CA SER A 46 5.22 16.00 9.99
C SER A 46 6.25 17.13 10.15
N SER A 47 7.32 16.89 10.89
CA SER A 47 8.45 17.80 11.06
C SER A 47 9.74 17.31 10.36
N PHE A 48 9.63 16.25 9.57
CA PHE A 48 10.74 15.69 8.80
C PHE A 48 11.28 16.72 7.81
N ARG A 49 12.60 16.96 7.84
CA ARG A 49 13.29 17.89 6.92
C ARG A 49 12.53 19.20 6.66
N GLU A 50 12.52 20.12 7.63
CA GLU A 50 11.96 21.47 7.48
C GLU A 50 10.43 21.51 7.24
N GLN A 51 9.66 20.82 8.06
CA GLN A 51 8.19 20.76 8.02
C GLN A 51 7.62 19.95 6.82
N LYS A 52 8.39 19.02 6.29
CA LYS A 52 7.88 18.01 5.37
C LYS A 52 7.30 16.84 6.15
N THR A 53 6.42 16.09 5.51
CA THR A 53 5.85 14.88 6.09
C THR A 53 6.54 13.65 5.53
N GLY A 54 6.95 12.74 6.39
CA GLY A 54 7.39 11.40 6.06
C GLY A 54 6.49 10.38 6.77
N ILE A 55 6.09 9.32 6.07
CA ILE A 55 5.27 8.25 6.62
C ILE A 55 5.91 6.93 6.27
N PHE A 56 6.02 6.04 7.26
CA PHE A 56 6.45 4.66 7.05
C PHE A 56 5.42 3.73 7.67
N ARG A 57 4.87 2.82 6.87
CA ARG A 57 3.85 1.84 7.27
C ARG A 57 4.38 0.44 7.08
N GLY A 58 3.93 -0.45 7.93
CA GLY A 58 4.18 -1.87 7.74
C GLY A 58 3.06 -2.70 8.36
N TRP A 59 2.95 -3.90 7.84
CA TRP A 59 2.04 -4.91 8.36
C TRP A 59 2.69 -6.30 8.22
N ALA A 60 2.30 -7.20 9.10
CA ALA A 60 2.62 -8.61 9.01
C ALA A 60 1.40 -9.42 9.48
N MET A 61 1.13 -10.53 8.82
CA MET A 61 -0.03 -11.38 9.08
C MET A 61 0.35 -12.85 8.91
N ARG A 62 -0.20 -13.71 9.75
CA ARG A 62 -0.19 -15.15 9.59
C ARG A 62 -1.63 -15.64 9.58
N THR A 63 -1.92 -16.59 8.73
CA THR A 63 -3.17 -17.34 8.72
C THR A 63 -2.90 -18.82 8.91
N GLU A 64 -3.82 -19.51 9.59
CA GLU A 64 -3.85 -20.95 9.72
C GLU A 64 -5.27 -21.40 9.35
N THR A 65 -5.38 -22.28 8.36
CA THR A 65 -6.64 -22.80 7.83
C THR A 65 -6.48 -24.28 7.51
N ASP A 66 -7.55 -24.96 7.15
CA ASP A 66 -7.50 -26.36 6.69
C ASP A 66 -6.61 -26.58 5.45
N LYS A 67 -6.33 -25.52 4.68
CA LYS A 67 -5.45 -25.57 3.51
C LYS A 67 -3.96 -25.50 3.87
N GLY A 68 -3.64 -25.00 5.05
CA GLY A 68 -2.26 -24.81 5.53
C GLY A 68 -2.12 -23.54 6.34
N ASP A 69 -0.87 -23.24 6.69
CA ASP A 69 -0.48 -22.00 7.34
C ASP A 69 0.53 -21.23 6.47
N ASP A 70 0.34 -19.94 6.35
CA ASP A 70 1.28 -19.07 5.65
C ASP A 70 1.24 -17.66 6.23
N TYR A 71 2.16 -16.82 5.76
CA TYR A 71 2.30 -15.45 6.22
C TYR A 71 2.47 -14.47 5.06
N GLY A 72 2.07 -13.24 5.33
CA GLY A 72 2.32 -12.10 4.48
C GLY A 72 2.89 -10.93 5.28
N TRP A 73 3.54 -10.04 4.60
CA TRP A 73 4.02 -8.77 5.14
C TRP A 73 4.11 -7.71 4.06
N GLY A 74 4.05 -6.46 4.46
CA GLY A 74 4.23 -5.33 3.57
C GLY A 74 4.85 -4.14 4.27
N LEU A 75 5.62 -3.37 3.51
CA LEU A 75 6.24 -2.13 3.93
C LEU A 75 5.94 -1.05 2.89
N THR A 76 5.63 0.16 3.35
CA THR A 76 5.34 1.31 2.49
C THR A 76 5.99 2.57 3.06
N GLY A 77 6.80 3.23 2.24
CA GLY A 77 7.31 4.57 2.50
C GLY A 77 6.55 5.61 1.67
N ILE A 78 6.15 6.73 2.29
CA ILE A 78 5.39 7.80 1.64
C ILE A 78 6.02 9.15 1.99
N TYR A 79 6.24 9.95 0.96
CA TYR A 79 6.66 11.35 1.08
C TYR A 79 5.63 12.25 0.38
N PRO A 80 4.54 12.65 1.08
CA PRO A 80 3.38 13.33 0.48
C PRO A 80 3.59 14.86 0.49
N ASN A 81 4.58 15.36 -0.22
CA ASN A 81 4.92 16.79 -0.20
C ASN A 81 5.08 17.33 -1.61
N LYS A 82 4.75 18.63 -1.77
CA LYS A 82 5.01 19.37 -2.99
C LYS A 82 6.43 19.95 -3.00
N PRO A 83 7.12 20.10 -4.14
CA PRO A 83 6.68 19.68 -5.48
C PRO A 83 6.88 18.18 -5.77
N LEU A 84 7.51 17.43 -4.86
CA LEU A 84 7.81 16.00 -5.02
C LEU A 84 6.90 15.18 -4.12
N TYR A 85 6.13 14.27 -4.72
CA TYR A 85 5.41 13.20 -4.06
C TYR A 85 6.10 11.87 -4.38
N ALA A 86 6.29 11.03 -3.38
CA ALA A 86 6.82 9.68 -3.60
C ALA A 86 6.12 8.66 -2.71
N ARG A 87 5.81 7.49 -3.26
CA ARG A 87 5.35 6.33 -2.52
C ARG A 87 6.02 5.08 -3.07
N LEU A 88 6.62 4.30 -2.19
CA LEU A 88 7.26 3.03 -2.49
C LEU A 88 6.66 1.95 -1.58
N SER A 89 6.28 0.84 -2.16
CA SER A 89 5.67 -0.28 -1.43
C SER A 89 6.29 -1.59 -1.87
N VAL A 90 6.53 -2.46 -0.92
CA VAL A 90 6.92 -3.85 -1.16
C VAL A 90 6.09 -4.75 -0.26
N GLN A 91 5.59 -5.85 -0.80
CA GLN A 91 4.90 -6.85 -0.01
C GLN A 91 5.16 -8.27 -0.49
N ARG A 92 5.09 -9.21 0.45
CA ARG A 92 5.02 -10.64 0.21
C ARG A 92 3.63 -11.13 0.60
N ILE A 93 2.99 -11.84 -0.30
CA ILE A 93 1.74 -12.57 -0.05
C ILE A 93 2.05 -14.05 -0.17
N GLY A 94 1.90 -14.81 0.92
CA GLY A 94 2.10 -16.26 0.90
C GLY A 94 1.15 -16.98 -0.04
N GLU A 95 1.54 -18.19 -0.51
CA GLU A 95 0.73 -19.00 -1.43
C GLU A 95 -0.57 -19.46 -0.77
N ASP A 96 -0.47 -19.90 0.50
CA ASP A 96 -1.59 -20.41 1.31
C ASP A 96 -2.14 -19.35 2.28
N LEU A 97 -1.71 -18.09 2.16
CA LEU A 97 -2.23 -17.01 2.98
C LEU A 97 -3.71 -16.79 2.65
N ASP A 98 -4.60 -17.11 3.57
CA ASP A 98 -6.06 -16.97 3.41
C ASP A 98 -6.70 -16.34 4.66
N PRO A 99 -6.75 -15.01 4.78
CA PRO A 99 -7.48 -14.37 5.87
C PRO A 99 -8.97 -14.57 5.68
N ALA A 100 -9.57 -15.47 6.45
CA ALA A 100 -10.96 -15.89 6.32
C ALA A 100 -11.99 -14.74 6.30
N ALA A 101 -11.72 -13.66 7.04
CA ALA A 101 -12.54 -12.45 7.07
C ALA A 101 -12.01 -11.32 6.16
N GLY A 102 -11.04 -11.60 5.28
CA GLY A 102 -10.38 -10.65 4.41
C GLY A 102 -10.46 -11.02 2.93
N PHE A 103 -9.87 -10.18 2.10
CA PHE A 103 -9.71 -10.42 0.68
C PHE A 103 -8.25 -10.24 0.29
N LEU A 104 -7.70 -11.23 -0.41
CA LEU A 104 -6.41 -11.14 -1.06
C LEU A 104 -6.58 -11.10 -2.57
N ARG A 105 -5.93 -10.15 -3.20
CA ARG A 105 -6.02 -9.97 -4.65
C ARG A 105 -5.31 -11.10 -5.40
N ARG A 106 -4.11 -11.48 -4.93
CA ARG A 106 -3.28 -12.52 -5.55
C ARG A 106 -2.34 -13.12 -4.49
N PRO A 107 -2.43 -14.42 -4.19
CA PRO A 107 -1.46 -15.09 -3.33
C PRO A 107 -0.21 -15.53 -4.12
N GLY A 108 0.84 -15.93 -3.41
CA GLY A 108 2.07 -16.51 -3.97
C GLY A 108 2.97 -15.51 -4.69
N ILE A 109 3.04 -14.25 -4.22
CA ILE A 109 3.80 -13.20 -4.90
C ILE A 109 4.66 -12.35 -3.97
N TYR A 110 5.70 -11.76 -4.58
CA TYR A 110 6.25 -10.47 -4.17
C TYR A 110 5.69 -9.39 -5.09
N GLU A 111 5.17 -8.30 -4.52
CA GLU A 111 4.72 -7.11 -5.24
C GLU A 111 5.61 -5.93 -4.88
N TRP A 112 6.06 -5.22 -5.91
CA TRP A 112 6.78 -3.95 -5.82
C TRP A 112 5.96 -2.89 -6.54
N TRP A 113 5.49 -1.92 -5.80
CA TRP A 113 4.71 -0.82 -6.35
C TRP A 113 5.36 0.52 -6.04
N SER A 114 5.45 1.41 -7.02
CA SER A 114 5.94 2.76 -6.80
C SER A 114 5.11 3.80 -7.51
N PHE A 115 5.05 4.98 -6.93
CA PHE A 115 4.53 6.18 -7.54
C PHE A 115 5.48 7.34 -7.24
N LEU A 116 5.84 8.12 -8.26
CA LEU A 116 6.66 9.31 -8.17
C LEU A 116 5.97 10.42 -8.94
N GLY A 117 5.52 11.46 -8.24
CA GLY A 117 4.91 12.66 -8.81
C GLY A 117 5.82 13.87 -8.63
N TYR A 118 5.88 14.73 -9.64
CA TYR A 118 6.61 16.00 -9.56
C TYR A 118 5.84 17.11 -10.23
N GLU A 119 5.56 18.19 -9.47
CA GLU A 119 4.80 19.35 -9.91
C GLU A 119 5.72 20.53 -10.25
N ILE A 120 5.44 21.19 -11.36
CA ILE A 120 6.08 22.43 -11.78
C ILE A 120 5.03 23.52 -11.95
N TYR A 121 5.33 24.71 -11.46
CA TYR A 121 4.50 25.90 -11.59
C TYR A 121 5.24 26.90 -12.51
N PRO A 122 5.00 26.85 -13.86
CA PRO A 122 5.68 27.74 -14.77
C PRO A 122 5.17 29.18 -14.61
N ASP A 123 6.08 30.15 -14.72
CA ASP A 123 5.72 31.58 -14.73
C ASP A 123 5.23 32.00 -16.14
N THR A 124 4.01 31.54 -16.51
CA THR A 124 3.40 31.82 -17.82
C THR A 124 1.92 32.14 -17.66
N ASP A 125 1.36 32.92 -18.60
CA ASP A 125 -0.06 33.24 -18.61
C ASP A 125 -0.96 32.10 -19.15
N LEU A 126 -0.36 31.00 -19.63
CA LEU A 126 -1.08 29.92 -20.32
C LEU A 126 -1.18 28.64 -19.50
N ILE A 127 -0.20 28.35 -18.68
CA ILE A 127 -0.11 27.08 -17.92
C ILE A 127 0.07 27.42 -16.45
N ASN A 128 -0.82 26.90 -15.61
CA ASN A 128 -0.78 27.05 -14.15
C ASN A 128 0.14 26.02 -13.50
N GLU A 129 0.02 24.74 -13.93
CA GLU A 129 0.69 23.61 -13.32
C GLU A 129 1.02 22.55 -14.39
N ILE A 130 2.15 21.89 -14.21
CA ILE A 130 2.54 20.71 -14.99
C ILE A 130 2.88 19.61 -13.98
N ASP A 131 2.15 18.49 -14.08
CA ASP A 131 2.38 17.29 -13.29
C ASP A 131 3.06 16.22 -14.13
N PHE A 132 4.06 15.59 -13.54
CA PHE A 132 4.74 14.42 -14.09
C PHE A 132 4.55 13.27 -13.11
N ASP A 133 3.91 12.21 -13.56
CA ASP A 133 3.63 11.03 -12.77
C ASP A 133 4.27 9.80 -13.40
N LEU A 134 4.98 9.04 -12.57
CA LEU A 134 5.54 7.74 -12.93
C LEU A 134 5.00 6.70 -11.93
N MET A 135 4.30 5.70 -12.43
CA MET A 135 3.86 4.55 -11.67
C MET A 135 4.56 3.29 -12.19
N THR A 136 4.94 2.42 -11.26
CA THR A 136 5.42 1.08 -11.60
C THR A 136 4.73 0.04 -10.73
N ASN A 137 4.42 -1.12 -11.32
CA ASN A 137 3.93 -2.28 -10.61
C ASN A 137 4.64 -3.53 -11.14
N ILE A 138 5.33 -4.24 -10.27
CA ILE A 138 6.06 -5.47 -10.60
C ILE A 138 5.65 -6.54 -9.63
N ASP A 139 5.02 -7.61 -10.14
CA ASP A 139 4.75 -8.83 -9.38
C ASP A 139 5.71 -9.94 -9.85
N THR A 140 6.28 -10.65 -8.90
CA THR A 140 7.06 -11.86 -9.17
C THR A 140 6.53 -13.02 -8.34
N ASP A 141 6.74 -14.25 -8.82
CA ASP A 141 6.63 -15.43 -7.96
C ASP A 141 7.83 -15.53 -7.01
N PHE A 142 7.84 -16.56 -6.16
CA PHE A 142 8.93 -16.76 -5.19
C PHE A 142 10.25 -17.26 -5.83
N ASP A 143 10.20 -17.70 -7.06
CA ASP A 143 11.38 -18.05 -7.89
C ASP A 143 11.91 -16.85 -8.68
N SER A 144 11.33 -15.65 -8.47
CA SER A 144 11.68 -14.40 -9.16
C SER A 144 11.30 -14.37 -10.64
N ASN A 145 10.36 -15.19 -11.09
CA ASN A 145 9.79 -15.03 -12.43
C ASN A 145 8.79 -13.87 -12.42
N ALA A 146 8.90 -13.00 -13.40
CA ALA A 146 7.96 -11.89 -13.55
C ALA A 146 6.57 -12.39 -13.93
N LEU A 147 5.56 -11.92 -13.22
CA LEU A 147 4.14 -12.24 -13.44
C LEU A 147 3.36 -11.02 -13.97
N THR A 148 3.77 -9.84 -13.55
CA THR A 148 3.23 -8.55 -13.97
C THR A 148 4.38 -7.57 -14.03
N GLU A 149 4.44 -6.78 -15.10
CA GLU A 149 5.36 -5.65 -15.25
C GLU A 149 4.59 -4.52 -15.91
N GLU A 150 4.30 -3.48 -15.15
CA GLU A 150 3.58 -2.30 -15.60
C GLU A 150 4.41 -1.06 -15.30
N VAL A 151 4.52 -0.18 -16.28
CA VAL A 151 5.14 1.14 -16.14
C VAL A 151 4.26 2.13 -16.86
N ASP A 152 3.70 3.06 -16.12
CA ASP A 152 2.86 4.13 -16.65
C ASP A 152 3.54 5.47 -16.38
N PHE A 153 3.64 6.27 -17.41
CA PHE A 153 4.08 7.66 -17.30
C PHE A 153 3.00 8.58 -17.82
N GLU A 154 2.62 9.55 -17.00
CA GLU A 154 1.64 10.58 -17.36
C GLU A 154 2.24 11.97 -17.18
N THR A 155 1.86 12.87 -18.07
CA THR A 155 2.08 14.30 -17.91
C THR A 155 0.76 15.01 -18.07
N GLU A 156 0.35 15.80 -17.07
CA GLU A 156 -0.84 16.62 -17.10
C GLU A 156 -0.47 18.11 -17.09
N PHE A 157 -1.16 18.88 -17.88
CA PHE A 157 -1.07 20.34 -17.96
C PHE A 157 -2.39 20.96 -17.51
N GLU A 158 -2.37 21.75 -16.45
CA GLU A 158 -3.47 22.63 -16.08
C GLU A 158 -3.30 23.97 -16.77
N LEU A 159 -4.26 24.34 -17.62
CA LEU A 159 -4.25 25.60 -18.34
C LEU A 159 -4.92 26.72 -17.53
N SER A 160 -4.52 27.96 -17.76
CA SER A 160 -5.13 29.13 -17.08
C SER A 160 -6.61 29.33 -17.40
N SER A 161 -7.13 28.69 -18.45
CA SER A 161 -8.56 28.63 -18.76
C SER A 161 -9.35 27.71 -17.81
N GLY A 162 -8.66 26.86 -17.01
CA GLY A 162 -9.25 25.79 -16.21
C GLY A 162 -9.42 24.47 -16.96
N ASP A 163 -8.89 24.36 -18.18
CA ASP A 163 -8.88 23.12 -18.95
C ASP A 163 -7.65 22.26 -18.55
N PHE A 164 -7.76 20.94 -18.73
CA PHE A 164 -6.70 19.97 -18.51
C PHE A 164 -6.36 19.24 -19.80
N VAL A 165 -5.07 19.02 -20.02
CA VAL A 165 -4.55 18.22 -21.13
C VAL A 165 -3.57 17.20 -20.56
N SER A 166 -3.81 15.91 -20.76
CA SER A 166 -2.90 14.85 -20.33
C SER A 166 -2.38 14.01 -21.49
N VAL A 167 -1.19 13.48 -21.32
CA VAL A 167 -0.54 12.52 -22.22
C VAL A 167 0.02 11.39 -21.36
N SER A 168 -0.37 10.16 -21.65
CA SER A 168 0.10 8.96 -20.96
C SER A 168 0.68 7.94 -21.94
N VAL A 169 1.67 7.16 -21.44
CA VAL A 169 2.34 6.09 -22.19
C VAL A 169 2.46 4.86 -21.33
#